data_333c12bf4b27fcfd433dfaeb550d8191
#
_entry.id   333c12bf4b27fcfd433dfaeb550d8191
#
_cell.length_a   1.000
_cell.length_b   1.000
_cell.length_c   1.000
_cell.angle_alpha   90.00
_cell.angle_beta   90.00
_cell.angle_gamma   90.00
#
_symmetry.space_group_name_H-M   'P 1'
#
loop_
_entity.id
_entity.type
_entity.pdbx_description
1 polymer ?
#
loop_
_entity_poly.entity_id
_entity_poly.type
_entity_poly.pdbx_seq_one_letter_code
_entity_poly.pdbx_strand_id
1 'polypeptide(L)'
;MTANRKITILGSTGSIGESTLDVVNRHPDRFQVFALTANKNVTKMLSQCQRFQPRYAVMLNSESAEQLSKAIQAANINTEVLSGIESLEKVASHPEVDAVMAAIVGAAGIRPTFAAARTGKLVLLANKETLVMAGRIFMNLVKQHNATLLPIDSEHNAIYQSLPHHFNGNLTTVGVSRILLTASGGPFRCSPVTALEKVTPEQACAHPNWDMGQKISVDSATMMNKGLEVIEAHWLFDAAPEKIQVVIHPQSVIHSMVAYVDGSVIAQLGNPD
;
A
#
# COMPACT_ATOMS: atom_id res chain seq x y z
N MET A 1 -12.81 22.55 -14.26
CA MET A 1 -12.57 22.21 -12.85
C MET A 1 -12.55 20.70 -12.76
N THR A 2 -11.44 20.07 -12.40
CA THR A 2 -11.38 18.62 -12.17
C THR A 2 -12.26 18.31 -10.95
N ALA A 3 -13.22 17.40 -11.12
CA ALA A 3 -14.11 16.99 -10.02
C ALA A 3 -13.28 16.51 -8.84
N ASN A 4 -13.68 16.89 -7.62
CA ASN A 4 -13.02 16.47 -6.38
C ASN A 4 -13.16 14.95 -6.24
N ARG A 5 -12.03 14.20 -6.22
CA ARG A 5 -12.03 12.73 -6.15
C ARG A 5 -12.40 12.25 -4.77
N LYS A 6 -13.38 11.37 -4.68
CA LYS A 6 -13.80 10.72 -3.44
C LYS A 6 -12.95 9.48 -3.16
N ILE A 7 -12.31 9.45 -1.99
CA ILE A 7 -11.37 8.40 -1.60
C ILE A 7 -11.90 7.62 -0.40
N THR A 8 -11.91 6.29 -0.49
CA THR A 8 -12.02 5.39 0.66
C THR A 8 -10.62 4.99 1.12
N ILE A 9 -10.35 5.10 2.43
CA ILE A 9 -9.07 4.73 3.01
C ILE A 9 -9.25 3.47 3.87
N LEU A 10 -8.77 2.35 3.36
CA LEU A 10 -8.74 1.08 4.07
C LEU A 10 -7.51 1.06 4.98
N GLY A 11 -7.73 1.06 6.32
CA GLY A 11 -6.64 1.12 7.30
C GLY A 11 -6.16 2.54 7.62
N SER A 12 -7.08 3.49 7.77
CA SER A 12 -6.79 4.92 7.96
C SER A 12 -5.97 5.26 9.21
N THR A 13 -5.99 4.41 10.23
CA THR A 13 -5.26 4.61 11.49
C THR A 13 -3.83 4.10 11.48
N GLY A 14 -3.40 3.44 10.40
CA GLY A 14 -2.02 3.01 10.14
C GLY A 14 -1.17 4.11 9.51
N SER A 15 0.15 3.90 9.37
CA SER A 15 1.09 4.89 8.82
C SER A 15 0.70 5.37 7.42
N ILE A 16 0.47 4.45 6.48
CA ILE A 16 0.06 4.80 5.10
C ILE A 16 -1.28 5.52 5.08
N GLY A 17 -2.24 5.11 5.93
CA GLY A 17 -3.52 5.80 6.06
C GLY A 17 -3.37 7.23 6.55
N GLU A 18 -2.49 7.48 7.51
CA GLU A 18 -2.18 8.84 8.02
C GLU A 18 -1.48 9.69 6.98
N SER A 19 -0.48 9.15 6.29
CA SER A 19 0.19 9.84 5.19
C SER A 19 -0.80 10.20 4.06
N THR A 20 -1.75 9.29 3.76
CA THR A 20 -2.83 9.57 2.80
C THR A 20 -3.72 10.72 3.27
N LEU A 21 -4.10 10.72 4.54
CA LEU A 21 -4.92 11.79 5.12
C LEU A 21 -4.18 13.14 5.16
N ASP A 22 -2.85 13.13 5.36
CA ASP A 22 -2.06 14.36 5.27
C ASP A 22 -2.06 14.93 3.84
N VAL A 23 -1.89 14.09 2.83
CA VAL A 23 -2.01 14.50 1.42
C VAL A 23 -3.40 15.06 1.11
N VAL A 24 -4.47 14.38 1.53
CA VAL A 24 -5.85 14.85 1.33
C VAL A 24 -6.06 16.21 2.01
N ASN A 25 -5.54 16.39 3.22
CA ASN A 25 -5.66 17.64 3.97
C ASN A 25 -4.91 18.82 3.30
N ARG A 26 -3.81 18.55 2.61
CA ARG A 26 -3.06 19.57 1.85
C ARG A 26 -3.70 19.93 0.52
N HIS A 27 -4.57 19.05 -0.02
CA HIS A 27 -5.20 19.20 -1.32
C HIS A 27 -6.74 19.03 -1.26
N PRO A 28 -7.45 19.84 -0.42
CA PRO A 28 -8.90 19.69 -0.22
C PRO A 28 -9.72 20.05 -1.46
N ASP A 29 -9.12 20.77 -2.42
CA ASP A 29 -9.68 21.10 -3.72
C ASP A 29 -9.67 19.92 -4.70
N ARG A 30 -8.86 18.89 -4.43
CA ARG A 30 -8.66 17.73 -5.30
C ARG A 30 -9.24 16.44 -4.75
N PHE A 31 -9.31 16.32 -3.42
CA PHE A 31 -9.66 15.07 -2.74
C PHE A 31 -10.66 15.29 -1.62
N GLN A 32 -11.57 14.33 -1.47
CA GLN A 32 -12.53 14.24 -0.38
C GLN A 32 -12.51 12.84 0.22
N VAL A 33 -12.46 12.75 1.55
CA VAL A 33 -12.61 11.45 2.22
C VAL A 33 -14.06 11.01 2.16
N PHE A 34 -14.31 9.87 1.53
CA PHE A 34 -15.63 9.24 1.48
C PHE A 34 -15.85 8.30 2.66
N ALA A 35 -14.88 7.43 2.94
CA ALA A 35 -14.94 6.50 4.05
C ALA A 35 -13.56 6.26 4.68
N LEU A 36 -13.56 6.05 5.98
CA LEU A 36 -12.40 5.66 6.78
C LEU A 36 -12.63 4.29 7.40
N THR A 37 -11.58 3.48 7.47
CA THR A 37 -11.70 2.16 8.10
C THR A 37 -10.56 1.88 9.07
N ALA A 38 -10.86 1.17 10.16
CA ALA A 38 -9.87 0.70 11.12
C ALA A 38 -10.30 -0.62 11.76
N ASN A 39 -9.41 -1.23 12.56
CA ASN A 39 -9.75 -2.43 13.31
C ASN A 39 -10.33 -2.07 14.69
N LYS A 40 -9.50 -1.52 15.61
CA LYS A 40 -9.88 -1.30 17.02
C LYS A 40 -9.60 0.12 17.54
N ASN A 41 -8.85 0.94 16.82
CA ASN A 41 -8.42 2.24 17.33
C ASN A 41 -9.53 3.30 17.24
N VAL A 42 -10.45 3.28 18.21
CA VAL A 42 -11.60 4.16 18.28
C VAL A 42 -11.19 5.63 18.44
N THR A 43 -10.22 5.91 19.31
CA THR A 43 -9.78 7.29 19.60
C THR A 43 -9.25 7.98 18.35
N LYS A 44 -8.37 7.30 17.60
CA LYS A 44 -7.79 7.84 16.38
C LYS A 44 -8.85 7.98 15.27
N MET A 45 -9.74 6.98 15.13
CA MET A 45 -10.85 7.04 14.18
C MET A 45 -11.79 8.21 14.47
N LEU A 46 -12.15 8.45 15.73
CA LEU A 46 -12.98 9.59 16.12
C LEU A 46 -12.34 10.93 15.72
N SER A 47 -11.06 11.11 16.03
CA SER A 47 -10.30 12.31 15.64
C SER A 47 -10.28 12.50 14.12
N GLN A 48 -10.11 11.43 13.36
CA GLN A 48 -10.15 11.48 11.90
C GLN A 48 -11.56 11.82 11.39
N CYS A 49 -12.63 11.29 12.00
CA CYS A 49 -14.00 11.63 11.65
C CYS A 49 -14.33 13.11 11.95
N GLN A 50 -13.85 13.64 13.06
CA GLN A 50 -14.00 15.07 13.39
C GLN A 50 -13.37 15.97 12.33
N ARG A 51 -12.18 15.61 11.87
CA ARG A 51 -11.40 16.42 10.94
C ARG A 51 -11.89 16.32 9.50
N PHE A 52 -12.17 15.10 9.02
CA PHE A 52 -12.43 14.83 7.61
C PHE A 52 -13.91 14.63 7.28
N GLN A 53 -14.76 14.46 8.29
CA GLN A 53 -16.21 14.29 8.17
C GLN A 53 -16.61 13.29 7.05
N PRO A 54 -16.09 12.05 7.09
CA PRO A 54 -16.41 11.04 6.08
C PRO A 54 -17.89 10.66 6.17
N ARG A 55 -18.46 10.20 5.06
CA ARG A 55 -19.83 9.64 5.07
C ARG A 55 -19.91 8.37 5.91
N TYR A 56 -18.87 7.51 5.85
CA TYR A 56 -18.80 6.25 6.58
C TYR A 56 -17.52 6.14 7.41
N ALA A 57 -17.67 5.56 8.60
CA ALA A 57 -16.54 5.05 9.39
C ALA A 57 -16.77 3.57 9.68
N VAL A 58 -15.84 2.70 9.27
CA VAL A 58 -15.97 1.25 9.45
C VAL A 58 -14.96 0.76 10.46
N MET A 59 -15.44 0.10 11.52
CA MET A 59 -14.58 -0.65 12.44
C MET A 59 -14.74 -2.15 12.17
N LEU A 60 -13.62 -2.86 11.96
CA LEU A 60 -13.69 -4.31 11.75
C LEU A 60 -14.22 -5.03 12.99
N ASN A 61 -13.82 -4.57 14.18
CA ASN A 61 -14.29 -5.09 15.46
C ASN A 61 -15.64 -4.44 15.84
N SER A 62 -16.66 -5.25 16.12
CA SER A 62 -18.02 -4.79 16.40
C SER A 62 -18.14 -3.97 17.69
N GLU A 63 -17.44 -4.38 18.76
CA GLU A 63 -17.43 -3.63 20.02
C GLU A 63 -16.83 -2.22 19.84
N SER A 64 -15.74 -2.13 19.08
CA SER A 64 -15.14 -0.83 18.72
C SER A 64 -16.05 0.02 17.84
N ALA A 65 -16.89 -0.60 16.99
CA ALA A 65 -17.89 0.12 16.21
C ALA A 65 -18.98 0.72 17.10
N GLU A 66 -19.46 -0.02 18.11
CA GLU A 66 -20.43 0.50 19.08
C GLU A 66 -19.86 1.66 19.90
N GLN A 67 -18.62 1.54 20.36
CA GLN A 67 -17.92 2.62 21.07
C GLN A 67 -17.78 3.87 20.20
N LEU A 68 -17.37 3.70 18.94
CA LEU A 68 -17.24 4.79 17.98
C LEU A 68 -18.60 5.44 17.69
N SER A 69 -19.66 4.65 17.51
CA SER A 69 -21.01 5.16 17.25
C SER A 69 -21.50 6.08 18.35
N LYS A 70 -21.32 5.67 19.62
CA LYS A 70 -21.66 6.51 20.79
C LYS A 70 -20.84 7.81 20.80
N ALA A 71 -19.54 7.73 20.50
CA ALA A 71 -18.66 8.90 20.47
C ALA A 71 -19.00 9.87 19.32
N ILE A 72 -19.34 9.37 18.14
CA ILE A 72 -19.80 10.15 16.97
C ILE A 72 -21.09 10.89 17.29
N GLN A 73 -22.06 10.21 17.92
CA GLN A 73 -23.32 10.83 18.34
C GLN A 73 -23.09 11.93 19.40
N ALA A 74 -22.26 11.66 20.42
CA ALA A 74 -21.93 12.64 21.46
C ALA A 74 -21.21 13.87 20.91
N ALA A 75 -20.39 13.69 19.85
CA ALA A 75 -19.69 14.77 19.17
C ALA A 75 -20.53 15.48 18.09
N ASN A 76 -21.78 15.05 17.86
CA ASN A 76 -22.69 15.58 16.83
C ASN A 76 -22.06 15.56 15.41
N ILE A 77 -21.36 14.48 15.06
CA ILE A 77 -20.73 14.29 13.75
C ILE A 77 -21.68 13.53 12.83
N ASN A 78 -21.83 13.99 11.58
CA ASN A 78 -22.69 13.35 10.60
C ASN A 78 -21.91 12.25 9.81
N THR A 79 -21.52 11.18 10.52
CA THR A 79 -20.81 10.02 9.96
C THR A 79 -21.56 8.75 10.37
N GLU A 80 -21.92 7.90 9.39
CA GLU A 80 -22.51 6.59 9.65
C GLU A 80 -21.43 5.58 10.04
N VAL A 81 -21.60 4.94 11.20
CA VAL A 81 -20.68 3.93 11.69
C VAL A 81 -21.15 2.54 11.28
N LEU A 82 -20.28 1.77 10.63
CA LEU A 82 -20.51 0.41 10.18
C LEU A 82 -19.50 -0.54 10.82
N SER A 83 -19.78 -1.85 10.79
CA SER A 83 -18.87 -2.87 11.30
C SER A 83 -18.74 -4.07 10.37
N GLY A 84 -17.63 -4.80 10.54
CA GLY A 84 -17.38 -6.09 9.88
C GLY A 84 -16.81 -5.99 8.47
N ILE A 85 -16.48 -7.17 7.94
CA ILE A 85 -15.75 -7.29 6.65
C ILE A 85 -16.64 -6.90 5.47
N GLU A 86 -17.93 -7.20 5.50
CA GLU A 86 -18.89 -6.84 4.47
C GLU A 86 -19.02 -5.31 4.33
N SER A 87 -18.90 -4.61 5.45
CA SER A 87 -18.91 -3.14 5.46
C SER A 87 -17.63 -2.55 4.85
N LEU A 88 -16.47 -3.20 5.05
CA LEU A 88 -15.24 -2.83 4.36
C LEU A 88 -15.38 -2.98 2.84
N GLU A 89 -15.97 -4.09 2.38
CA GLU A 89 -16.22 -4.32 0.96
C GLU A 89 -17.22 -3.30 0.39
N LYS A 90 -18.30 -3.00 1.13
CA LYS A 90 -19.32 -2.02 0.77
C LYS A 90 -18.71 -0.64 0.50
N VAL A 91 -17.86 -0.14 1.42
CA VAL A 91 -17.27 1.20 1.26
C VAL A 91 -16.15 1.23 0.23
N ALA A 92 -15.46 0.11 -0.01
CA ALA A 92 -14.45 0.00 -1.05
C ALA A 92 -15.03 -0.05 -2.47
N SER A 93 -16.22 -0.65 -2.64
CA SER A 93 -16.91 -0.80 -3.93
C SER A 93 -18.00 0.23 -4.17
N HIS A 94 -18.20 1.20 -3.28
CA HIS A 94 -19.31 2.15 -3.35
C HIS A 94 -19.27 2.95 -4.68
N PRO A 95 -20.42 3.14 -5.37
CA PRO A 95 -20.45 3.82 -6.69
C PRO A 95 -19.87 5.24 -6.69
N GLU A 96 -20.03 5.97 -5.59
CA GLU A 96 -19.50 7.34 -5.46
C GLU A 96 -17.99 7.43 -5.23
N VAL A 97 -17.30 6.31 -5.00
CA VAL A 97 -15.86 6.28 -4.73
C VAL A 97 -15.07 6.21 -6.03
N ASP A 98 -14.12 7.11 -6.20
CA ASP A 98 -13.22 7.15 -7.35
C ASP A 98 -11.94 6.34 -7.13
N ALA A 99 -11.42 6.41 -5.90
CA ALA A 99 -10.15 5.78 -5.53
C ALA A 99 -10.22 5.09 -4.17
N VAL A 100 -9.46 4.01 -4.02
CA VAL A 100 -9.34 3.26 -2.76
C VAL A 100 -7.87 3.14 -2.40
N MET A 101 -7.49 3.69 -1.23
CA MET A 101 -6.19 3.41 -0.61
C MET A 101 -6.28 2.07 0.13
N ALA A 102 -5.63 1.05 -0.39
CA ALA A 102 -5.63 -0.30 0.17
C ALA A 102 -4.43 -0.49 1.12
N ALA A 103 -4.57 -0.05 2.37
CA ALA A 103 -3.49 -0.03 3.37
C ALA A 103 -3.77 -0.90 4.62
N ILE A 104 -4.71 -1.83 4.55
CA ILE A 104 -4.89 -2.84 5.61
C ILE A 104 -3.78 -3.87 5.48
N VAL A 105 -2.99 -4.08 6.53
CA VAL A 105 -1.89 -5.05 6.57
C VAL A 105 -2.42 -6.49 6.64
N GLY A 106 -1.79 -7.40 5.91
CA GLY A 106 -2.08 -8.82 5.95
C GLY A 106 -3.31 -9.23 5.13
N ALA A 107 -3.75 -10.47 5.31
CA ALA A 107 -4.84 -11.09 4.56
C ALA A 107 -6.20 -10.39 4.72
N ALA A 108 -6.42 -9.67 5.83
CA ALA A 108 -7.67 -8.94 6.07
C ALA A 108 -7.95 -7.84 5.03
N GLY A 109 -6.91 -7.32 4.38
CA GLY A 109 -7.03 -6.31 3.32
C GLY A 109 -7.45 -6.88 1.96
N ILE A 110 -7.35 -8.19 1.73
CA ILE A 110 -7.57 -8.82 0.42
C ILE A 110 -9.01 -8.61 -0.06
N ARG A 111 -10.00 -8.99 0.74
CA ARG A 111 -11.42 -8.93 0.35
C ARG A 111 -11.87 -7.53 -0.06
N PRO A 112 -11.66 -6.45 0.74
CA PRO A 112 -12.07 -5.11 0.33
C PRO A 112 -11.26 -4.57 -0.86
N THR A 113 -9.97 -4.96 -1.03
CA THR A 113 -9.17 -4.61 -2.20
C THR A 113 -9.73 -5.25 -3.48
N PHE A 114 -10.14 -6.51 -3.41
CA PHE A 114 -10.85 -7.21 -4.50
C PHE A 114 -12.19 -6.54 -4.82
N ALA A 115 -12.95 -6.12 -3.80
CA ALA A 115 -14.22 -5.43 -4.00
C ALA A 115 -14.03 -4.10 -4.77
N ALA A 116 -13.00 -3.33 -4.45
CA ALA A 116 -12.62 -2.12 -5.18
C ALA A 116 -12.28 -2.43 -6.65
N ALA A 117 -11.42 -3.43 -6.90
CA ALA A 117 -11.02 -3.81 -8.25
C ALA A 117 -12.20 -4.31 -9.10
N ARG A 118 -13.13 -5.09 -8.53
CA ARG A 118 -14.35 -5.57 -9.22
C ARG A 118 -15.25 -4.45 -9.73
N THR A 119 -15.15 -3.27 -9.17
CA THR A 119 -15.96 -2.10 -9.56
C THR A 119 -15.18 -1.09 -10.40
N GLY A 120 -14.01 -1.49 -10.94
CA GLY A 120 -13.22 -0.67 -11.87
C GLY A 120 -12.59 0.56 -11.23
N LYS A 121 -12.36 0.55 -9.90
CA LYS A 121 -11.80 1.70 -9.17
C LYS A 121 -10.32 1.90 -9.44
N LEU A 122 -9.85 3.12 -9.17
CA LEU A 122 -8.42 3.36 -8.95
C LEU A 122 -8.03 2.77 -7.59
N VAL A 123 -7.19 1.74 -7.61
CA VAL A 123 -6.68 1.08 -6.40
C VAL A 123 -5.23 1.53 -6.16
N LEU A 124 -5.01 2.25 -5.06
CA LEU A 124 -3.70 2.64 -4.55
C LEU A 124 -3.23 1.50 -3.63
N LEU A 125 -2.41 0.59 -4.16
CA LEU A 125 -2.09 -0.68 -3.49
C LEU A 125 -0.86 -0.54 -2.59
N ALA A 126 -1.11 -0.54 -1.27
CA ALA A 126 -0.07 -0.66 -0.23
C ALA A 126 -0.09 -2.04 0.46
N ASN A 127 -1.15 -2.83 0.26
CA ASN A 127 -1.28 -4.19 0.79
C ASN A 127 -0.62 -5.19 -0.16
N LYS A 128 0.67 -5.47 0.04
CA LYS A 128 1.43 -6.42 -0.79
C LYS A 128 0.92 -7.87 -0.69
N GLU A 129 0.29 -8.22 0.43
CA GLU A 129 -0.25 -9.55 0.63
C GLU A 129 -1.35 -9.89 -0.38
N THR A 130 -2.04 -8.92 -0.92
CA THR A 130 -3.01 -9.12 -2.02
C THR A 130 -2.37 -9.77 -3.25
N LEU A 131 -1.18 -9.31 -3.65
CA LEU A 131 -0.45 -9.87 -4.78
C LEU A 131 0.30 -11.16 -4.39
N VAL A 132 0.88 -11.21 -3.21
CA VAL A 132 1.63 -12.39 -2.74
C VAL A 132 0.72 -13.62 -2.61
N MET A 133 -0.48 -13.45 -2.03
CA MET A 133 -1.40 -14.57 -1.77
C MET A 133 -2.31 -14.89 -2.96
N ALA A 134 -2.66 -13.91 -3.77
CA ALA A 134 -3.68 -14.05 -4.80
C ALA A 134 -3.35 -13.33 -6.13
N GLY A 135 -2.08 -13.09 -6.42
CA GLY A 135 -1.62 -12.22 -7.51
C GLY A 135 -2.26 -12.53 -8.86
N ARG A 136 -2.24 -13.80 -9.31
CA ARG A 136 -2.88 -14.19 -10.59
C ARG A 136 -4.36 -13.86 -10.60
N ILE A 137 -5.08 -14.19 -9.53
CA ILE A 137 -6.54 -13.98 -9.46
C ILE A 137 -6.82 -12.48 -9.44
N PHE A 138 -6.05 -11.72 -8.65
CA PHE A 138 -6.22 -10.28 -8.52
C PHE A 138 -5.90 -9.52 -9.82
N MET A 139 -4.78 -9.83 -10.49
CA MET A 139 -4.42 -9.19 -11.76
C MET A 139 -5.38 -9.51 -12.89
N ASN A 140 -5.92 -10.74 -12.94
CA ASN A 140 -6.99 -11.08 -13.86
C ASN A 140 -8.26 -10.26 -13.59
N LEU A 141 -8.62 -10.07 -12.31
CA LEU A 141 -9.75 -9.26 -11.90
C LEU A 141 -9.57 -7.79 -12.29
N VAL A 142 -8.40 -7.22 -12.03
CA VAL A 142 -8.03 -5.84 -12.42
C VAL A 142 -8.23 -5.65 -13.93
N LYS A 143 -7.71 -6.58 -14.74
CA LYS A 143 -7.84 -6.53 -16.19
C LYS A 143 -9.29 -6.70 -16.64
N GLN A 144 -10.03 -7.66 -16.08
CA GLN A 144 -11.42 -7.96 -16.46
C GLN A 144 -12.37 -6.77 -16.18
N HIS A 145 -12.13 -6.03 -15.12
CA HIS A 145 -12.99 -4.91 -14.70
C HIS A 145 -12.41 -3.54 -15.03
N ASN A 146 -11.32 -3.48 -15.81
CA ASN A 146 -10.64 -2.22 -16.18
C ASN A 146 -10.29 -1.35 -14.95
N ALA A 147 -9.97 -1.97 -13.82
CA ALA A 147 -9.49 -1.24 -12.66
C ALA A 147 -8.10 -0.69 -12.93
N THR A 148 -7.80 0.48 -12.39
CA THR A 148 -6.45 1.05 -12.45
C THR A 148 -5.72 0.70 -11.16
N LEU A 149 -4.55 0.08 -11.28
CA LEU A 149 -3.73 -0.29 -10.14
C LEU A 149 -2.47 0.57 -10.09
N LEU A 150 -2.25 1.28 -8.98
CA LEU A 150 -1.03 2.03 -8.71
C LEU A 150 -0.33 1.48 -7.47
N PRO A 151 0.93 1.04 -7.57
CA PRO A 151 1.70 0.59 -6.41
C PRO A 151 2.07 1.76 -5.52
N ILE A 152 1.93 1.56 -4.20
CA ILE A 152 2.32 2.55 -3.18
C ILE A 152 3.63 2.18 -2.51
N ASP A 153 3.97 0.88 -2.46
CA ASP A 153 5.28 0.44 -1.99
C ASP A 153 6.37 1.17 -2.79
N SER A 154 7.33 1.78 -2.11
CA SER A 154 8.24 2.79 -2.70
C SER A 154 9.05 2.23 -3.87
N GLU A 155 9.54 1.01 -3.76
CA GLU A 155 10.33 0.36 -4.79
C GLU A 155 9.49 0.08 -6.06
N HIS A 156 8.26 -0.39 -5.89
CA HIS A 156 7.36 -0.65 -7.01
C HIS A 156 6.84 0.64 -7.64
N ASN A 157 6.59 1.65 -6.82
CA ASN A 157 6.23 2.98 -7.31
C ASN A 157 7.36 3.57 -8.15
N ALA A 158 8.62 3.41 -7.71
CA ALA A 158 9.81 3.84 -8.46
C ALA A 158 9.93 3.13 -9.82
N ILE A 159 9.69 1.82 -9.86
CA ILE A 159 9.65 1.06 -11.13
C ILE A 159 8.53 1.60 -12.02
N TYR A 160 7.32 1.76 -11.47
CA TYR A 160 6.17 2.27 -12.21
C TYR A 160 6.45 3.64 -12.84
N GLN A 161 7.08 4.55 -12.10
CA GLN A 161 7.46 5.88 -12.61
C GLN A 161 8.59 5.83 -13.65
N SER A 162 9.42 4.80 -13.61
CA SER A 162 10.56 4.60 -14.53
C SER A 162 10.18 3.87 -15.82
N LEU A 163 8.96 3.31 -15.90
CA LEU A 163 8.42 2.67 -17.09
C LEU A 163 7.83 3.70 -18.06
N PRO A 164 7.83 3.44 -19.39
CA PRO A 164 7.18 4.30 -20.36
C PRO A 164 5.66 4.40 -20.13
N HIS A 165 5.06 5.55 -20.41
CA HIS A 165 3.61 5.79 -20.24
C HIS A 165 2.72 4.80 -21.00
N HIS A 166 3.22 4.19 -22.08
CA HIS A 166 2.50 3.20 -22.87
C HIS A 166 2.75 1.74 -22.42
N PHE A 167 3.37 1.56 -21.24
CA PHE A 167 3.52 0.22 -20.66
C PHE A 167 2.15 -0.44 -20.43
N ASN A 168 1.97 -1.62 -20.99
CA ASN A 168 0.72 -2.36 -21.02
C ASN A 168 0.79 -3.75 -20.38
N GLY A 169 1.78 -3.97 -19.50
CA GLY A 169 2.01 -5.27 -18.85
C GLY A 169 3.00 -6.18 -19.59
N ASN A 170 3.70 -5.69 -20.63
CA ASN A 170 4.74 -6.47 -21.30
C ASN A 170 6.05 -5.68 -21.37
N LEU A 171 7.02 -6.06 -20.57
CA LEU A 171 8.33 -5.41 -20.48
C LEU A 171 9.12 -5.45 -21.80
N THR A 172 9.00 -6.54 -22.56
CA THR A 172 9.75 -6.73 -23.80
C THR A 172 9.29 -5.75 -24.88
N THR A 173 7.97 -5.50 -24.98
CA THR A 173 7.42 -4.58 -26.00
C THR A 173 7.80 -3.13 -25.80
N VAL A 174 8.17 -2.76 -24.59
CA VAL A 174 8.63 -1.41 -24.23
C VAL A 174 10.15 -1.31 -24.07
N GLY A 175 10.88 -2.34 -24.53
CA GLY A 175 12.35 -2.34 -24.53
C GLY A 175 13.00 -2.49 -23.16
N VAL A 176 12.28 -2.98 -22.14
CA VAL A 176 12.84 -3.23 -20.81
C VAL A 176 13.57 -4.58 -20.79
N SER A 177 14.85 -4.56 -20.43
CA SER A 177 15.68 -5.75 -20.28
C SER A 177 15.53 -6.36 -18.88
N ARG A 178 15.51 -5.55 -17.83
CA ARG A 178 15.35 -5.99 -16.43
C ARG A 178 14.87 -4.88 -15.50
N ILE A 179 14.30 -5.30 -14.39
CA ILE A 179 13.98 -4.49 -13.22
C ILE A 179 15.10 -4.62 -12.20
N LEU A 180 15.59 -3.50 -11.65
CA LEU A 180 16.58 -3.45 -10.59
C LEU A 180 15.87 -3.00 -9.30
N LEU A 181 15.45 -3.96 -8.50
CA LEU A 181 14.69 -3.75 -7.27
C LEU A 181 15.65 -3.47 -6.11
N THR A 182 15.66 -2.26 -5.58
CA THR A 182 16.59 -1.89 -4.50
C THR A 182 16.14 -2.40 -3.13
N ALA A 183 17.09 -2.55 -2.22
CA ALA A 183 16.85 -2.92 -0.83
C ALA A 183 17.88 -2.25 0.08
N SER A 184 17.49 -1.84 1.29
CA SER A 184 18.43 -1.34 2.30
C SER A 184 19.40 -2.41 2.79
N GLY A 185 19.00 -3.69 2.72
CA GLY A 185 19.70 -4.84 3.25
C GLY A 185 19.39 -5.14 4.72
N GLY A 186 18.56 -4.31 5.37
CA GLY A 186 18.13 -4.49 6.75
C GLY A 186 19.24 -4.24 7.80
N PRO A 187 18.92 -4.41 9.10
CA PRO A 187 19.86 -4.14 10.19
C PRO A 187 21.04 -5.13 10.24
N PHE A 188 20.89 -6.34 9.70
CA PHE A 188 21.90 -7.40 9.81
C PHE A 188 22.76 -7.58 8.56
N ARG A 189 22.67 -6.69 7.56
CA ARG A 189 23.40 -6.85 6.29
C ARG A 189 24.91 -7.03 6.40
N CYS A 190 25.51 -6.49 7.45
CA CYS A 190 26.96 -6.61 7.72
C CYS A 190 27.28 -7.64 8.83
N SER A 191 26.27 -8.32 9.38
CA SER A 191 26.45 -9.31 10.43
C SER A 191 26.83 -10.67 9.85
N PRO A 192 27.78 -11.41 10.45
CA PRO A 192 28.04 -12.78 10.04
C PRO A 192 26.82 -13.65 10.33
N VAL A 193 26.54 -14.64 9.46
CA VAL A 193 25.38 -15.53 9.59
C VAL A 193 25.29 -16.20 10.96
N THR A 194 26.43 -16.58 11.54
CA THR A 194 26.51 -17.19 12.88
C THR A 194 26.04 -16.29 14.01
N ALA A 195 26.06 -14.96 13.84
CA ALA A 195 25.54 -14.04 14.82
C ALA A 195 23.99 -13.99 14.85
N LEU A 196 23.34 -14.41 13.76
CA LEU A 196 21.88 -14.34 13.63
C LEU A 196 21.15 -15.30 14.60
N GLU A 197 21.81 -16.37 15.07
CA GLU A 197 21.21 -17.30 16.05
C GLU A 197 20.88 -16.64 17.40
N LYS A 198 21.50 -15.50 17.70
CA LYS A 198 21.39 -14.80 19.00
C LYS A 198 20.66 -13.47 18.91
N VAL A 199 20.16 -13.09 17.74
CA VAL A 199 19.46 -11.81 17.58
C VAL A 199 18.10 -11.84 18.26
N THR A 200 17.73 -10.69 18.87
CA THR A 200 16.43 -10.53 19.53
C THR A 200 15.42 -9.84 18.62
N PRO A 201 14.11 -9.96 18.92
CA PRO A 201 13.07 -9.23 18.20
C PRO A 201 13.30 -7.72 18.16
N GLU A 202 13.79 -7.14 19.25
CA GLU A 202 14.09 -5.70 19.36
C GLU A 202 15.22 -5.29 18.41
N GLN A 203 16.26 -6.12 18.29
CA GLN A 203 17.35 -5.89 17.33
C GLN A 203 16.86 -6.01 15.89
N ALA A 204 15.94 -6.94 15.60
CA ALA A 204 15.33 -7.08 14.28
C ALA A 204 14.44 -5.87 13.93
N CYS A 205 13.80 -5.24 14.92
CA CYS A 205 12.99 -4.04 14.75
C CYS A 205 13.80 -2.74 14.65
N ALA A 206 15.09 -2.76 15.01
CA ALA A 206 15.97 -1.59 14.96
C ALA A 206 16.51 -1.34 13.54
N HIS A 207 15.64 -0.87 12.63
CA HIS A 207 16.03 -0.59 11.25
C HIS A 207 16.95 0.65 11.20
N PRO A 208 18.08 0.63 10.43
CA PRO A 208 19.06 1.71 10.46
C PRO A 208 18.56 3.04 9.88
N ASN A 209 17.57 3.04 9.00
CA ASN A 209 17.13 4.22 8.26
C ASN A 209 15.70 4.67 8.61
N TRP A 210 14.82 3.75 9.03
CA TRP A 210 13.38 4.03 9.18
C TRP A 210 12.82 3.53 10.50
N ASP A 211 11.85 4.28 11.02
CA ASP A 211 10.94 3.83 12.08
C ASP A 211 9.68 3.28 11.43
N MET A 212 9.58 1.95 11.37
CA MET A 212 8.52 1.23 10.68
C MET A 212 7.70 0.38 11.66
N GLY A 213 6.51 -0.04 11.21
CA GLY A 213 5.73 -1.02 11.99
C GLY A 213 6.50 -2.34 12.21
N GLN A 214 6.20 -3.02 13.33
CA GLN A 214 6.92 -4.22 13.77
C GLN A 214 7.02 -5.31 12.69
N LYS A 215 5.91 -5.60 11.99
CA LYS A 215 5.87 -6.64 10.94
C LYS A 215 6.90 -6.38 9.83
N ILE A 216 6.88 -5.18 9.24
CA ILE A 216 7.77 -4.84 8.12
C ILE A 216 9.23 -4.71 8.58
N SER A 217 9.49 -4.32 9.83
CA SER A 217 10.85 -4.27 10.38
C SER A 217 11.48 -5.65 10.49
N VAL A 218 10.72 -6.65 10.99
CA VAL A 218 11.16 -8.06 11.03
C VAL A 218 11.33 -8.62 9.62
N ASP A 219 10.41 -8.34 8.69
CA ASP A 219 10.53 -8.76 7.30
C ASP A 219 11.76 -8.16 6.62
N SER A 220 12.11 -6.90 6.91
CA SER A 220 13.33 -6.25 6.43
C SER A 220 14.59 -6.90 7.00
N ALA A 221 14.60 -7.19 8.31
CA ALA A 221 15.71 -7.81 8.99
C ALA A 221 16.06 -9.21 8.44
N THR A 222 15.06 -9.95 8.03
CA THR A 222 15.19 -11.30 7.43
C THR A 222 15.35 -11.29 5.90
N MET A 223 15.30 -10.11 5.26
CA MET A 223 15.16 -9.95 3.80
C MET A 223 13.86 -10.56 3.22
N MET A 224 12.94 -11.04 4.06
CA MET A 224 11.65 -11.55 3.59
C MET A 224 10.81 -10.45 2.94
N ASN A 225 10.88 -9.19 3.45
CA ASN A 225 10.22 -8.08 2.77
C ASN A 225 10.61 -7.99 1.29
N LYS A 226 11.91 -8.13 0.99
CA LYS A 226 12.38 -8.10 -0.39
C LYS A 226 11.91 -9.34 -1.18
N GLY A 227 11.80 -10.50 -0.55
CA GLY A 227 11.20 -11.69 -1.15
C GLY A 227 9.72 -11.46 -1.53
N LEU A 228 8.93 -10.85 -0.62
CA LEU A 228 7.54 -10.48 -0.91
C LEU A 228 7.45 -9.45 -2.05
N GLU A 229 8.35 -8.50 -2.08
CA GLU A 229 8.41 -7.47 -3.12
C GLU A 229 8.81 -8.02 -4.50
N VAL A 230 9.67 -9.04 -4.57
CA VAL A 230 9.96 -9.74 -5.84
C VAL A 230 8.69 -10.41 -6.38
N ILE A 231 7.88 -11.04 -5.51
CA ILE A 231 6.59 -11.64 -5.91
C ILE A 231 5.62 -10.55 -6.36
N GLU A 232 5.58 -9.42 -5.67
CA GLU A 232 4.75 -8.28 -6.02
C GLU A 232 5.15 -7.69 -7.38
N ALA A 233 6.45 -7.46 -7.63
CA ALA A 233 6.97 -6.97 -8.91
C ALA A 233 6.65 -7.93 -10.07
N HIS A 234 6.75 -9.25 -9.83
CA HIS A 234 6.35 -10.26 -10.81
C HIS A 234 4.91 -10.03 -11.28
N TRP A 235 3.96 -9.86 -10.36
CA TRP A 235 2.55 -9.68 -10.72
C TRP A 235 2.24 -8.29 -11.28
N LEU A 236 2.78 -7.22 -10.69
CA LEU A 236 2.51 -5.85 -11.12
C LEU A 236 2.98 -5.55 -12.54
N PHE A 237 4.15 -6.08 -12.88
CA PHE A 237 4.85 -5.73 -14.13
C PHE A 237 4.89 -6.89 -15.14
N ASP A 238 4.22 -8.00 -14.84
CA ASP A 238 4.29 -9.25 -15.63
C ASP A 238 5.75 -9.64 -15.96
N ALA A 239 6.60 -9.47 -14.94
CA ALA A 239 8.04 -9.71 -15.05
C ALA A 239 8.39 -11.15 -14.67
N ALA A 240 9.03 -11.89 -15.59
CA ALA A 240 9.60 -13.18 -15.22
C ALA A 240 10.65 -13.01 -14.11
N PRO A 241 10.78 -13.95 -13.16
CA PRO A 241 11.72 -13.83 -12.03
C PRO A 241 13.16 -13.50 -12.45
N GLU A 242 13.61 -14.03 -13.59
CA GLU A 242 14.95 -13.82 -14.15
C GLU A 242 15.17 -12.36 -14.62
N LYS A 243 14.10 -11.61 -14.82
CA LYS A 243 14.14 -10.18 -15.16
C LYS A 243 14.13 -9.27 -13.95
N ILE A 244 14.00 -9.81 -12.74
CA ILE A 244 13.99 -9.02 -11.49
C ILE A 244 15.30 -9.27 -10.73
N GLN A 245 16.14 -8.26 -10.66
CA GLN A 245 17.42 -8.31 -9.94
C GLN A 245 17.33 -7.47 -8.67
N VAL A 246 17.59 -8.08 -7.52
CA VAL A 246 17.70 -7.35 -6.25
C VAL A 246 19.07 -6.69 -6.13
N VAL A 247 19.09 -5.41 -5.77
CA VAL A 247 20.30 -4.59 -5.58
C VAL A 247 20.30 -4.02 -4.16
N ILE A 248 21.31 -4.37 -3.38
CA ILE A 248 21.47 -3.79 -2.03
C ILE A 248 22.03 -2.37 -2.16
N HIS A 249 21.24 -1.39 -1.70
CA HIS A 249 21.58 0.03 -1.71
C HIS A 249 21.30 0.64 -0.32
N PRO A 250 22.29 0.58 0.61
CA PRO A 250 22.09 0.95 2.01
C PRO A 250 21.66 2.41 2.22
N GLN A 251 22.05 3.32 1.33
CA GLN A 251 21.72 4.74 1.41
C GLN A 251 20.25 5.03 1.09
N SER A 252 19.59 4.11 0.38
CA SER A 252 18.17 4.18 0.01
C SER A 252 17.73 5.49 -0.68
N VAL A 253 18.64 6.16 -1.36
CA VAL A 253 18.35 7.35 -2.17
C VAL A 253 17.75 6.96 -3.51
N ILE A 254 18.20 5.85 -4.11
CA ILE A 254 17.61 5.25 -5.30
C ILE A 254 16.58 4.23 -4.83
N HIS A 255 15.32 4.48 -5.18
CA HIS A 255 14.22 3.61 -4.71
C HIS A 255 14.01 2.39 -5.61
N SER A 256 14.29 2.45 -6.89
CA SER A 256 14.49 1.33 -7.83
C SER A 256 14.84 1.87 -9.21
N MET A 257 15.15 0.95 -10.16
CA MET A 257 15.59 1.30 -11.50
C MET A 257 15.02 0.32 -12.53
N VAL A 258 14.96 0.78 -13.78
CA VAL A 258 14.58 -0.03 -14.95
C VAL A 258 15.70 0.07 -15.97
N ALA A 259 16.25 -1.08 -16.39
CA ALA A 259 17.28 -1.18 -17.43
C ALA A 259 16.65 -1.52 -18.78
N TYR A 260 17.10 -0.87 -19.83
CA TYR A 260 16.60 -1.00 -21.19
C TYR A 260 17.56 -1.78 -22.11
N VAL A 261 17.06 -2.22 -23.26
CA VAL A 261 17.83 -3.03 -24.23
C VAL A 261 18.93 -2.25 -24.92
N ASP A 262 18.84 -0.92 -24.94
CA ASP A 262 19.87 -0.01 -25.49
C ASP A 262 21.01 0.26 -24.50
N GLY A 263 20.95 -0.34 -23.30
CA GLY A 263 21.91 -0.14 -22.20
C GLY A 263 21.61 1.04 -21.29
N SER A 264 20.56 1.82 -21.55
CA SER A 264 20.14 2.89 -20.63
C SER A 264 19.52 2.34 -19.36
N VAL A 265 19.61 3.12 -18.26
CA VAL A 265 18.98 2.82 -16.97
C VAL A 265 18.25 4.07 -16.49
N ILE A 266 16.96 3.93 -16.20
CA ILE A 266 16.16 5.00 -15.57
C ILE A 266 15.97 4.64 -14.11
N ALA A 267 16.23 5.62 -13.24
CA ALA A 267 16.11 5.48 -11.79
C ALA A 267 15.20 6.57 -11.21
N GLN A 268 14.36 6.19 -10.25
CA GLN A 268 13.65 7.14 -9.42
C GLN A 268 14.44 7.34 -8.14
N LEU A 269 14.67 8.61 -7.80
CA LEU A 269 15.38 9.04 -6.60
C LEU A 269 14.45 9.85 -5.71
N GLY A 270 14.61 9.72 -4.40
CA GLY A 270 13.88 10.50 -3.41
C GLY A 270 14.60 10.49 -2.06
N ASN A 271 14.14 11.34 -1.15
CA ASN A 271 14.57 11.21 0.23
C ASN A 271 14.03 9.89 0.79
N PRO A 272 14.79 9.20 1.65
CA PRO A 272 14.26 8.08 2.43
C PRO A 272 13.08 8.58 3.29
N ASP A 273 11.93 7.95 3.16
CA ASP A 273 10.69 8.31 3.86
C ASP A 273 10.13 7.17 4.71
#